data_dfa4bcea0fcb9499b795ed5e6b859f99
#
_entry.id   dfa4bcea0fcb9499b795ed5e6b859f99
#
_cell.length_a   1.000
_cell.length_b   1.000
_cell.length_c   1.000
_cell.angle_alpha   90.00
_cell.angle_beta   90.00
_cell.angle_gamma   90.00
#
_symmetry.space_group_name_H-M   'P 1'
#
loop_
_entity.id
_entity.type
_entity.pdbx_description
1 polymer ?
#
loop_
_entity_poly.entity_id
_entity_poly.type
_entity_poly.pdbx_seq_one_letter_code
_entity_poly.pdbx_strand_id
1 'polypeptide(L)'
;MNDTPQTLEKDVRDNLLLLYDFDKDYDVKLLKYSENVIFKITFKEAFPVVLRIHRPGYHNIEELEGEILWMDEIHRDTDVELPVVYRGRDGRFLQKMTTFSGEEVYVSVISFLEGSPLGELKDDELIKGLESLGEITAKLHMQSINRDKIGRAHV
;
A
#
# COMPACT_ATOMS: atom_id res chain seq x y z
N MET A 1 -15.12 5.87 -10.95
CA MET A 1 -15.07 6.65 -9.70
C MET A 1 -15.11 8.14 -10.05
N ASN A 2 -16.18 8.83 -9.63
CA ASN A 2 -16.40 10.26 -9.89
C ASN A 2 -16.05 11.14 -8.67
N ASP A 3 -15.50 10.53 -7.64
CA ASP A 3 -15.16 11.21 -6.39
C ASP A 3 -13.93 12.10 -6.57
N THR A 4 -13.96 13.27 -5.95
CA THR A 4 -12.84 14.20 -5.92
C THR A 4 -11.87 13.82 -4.80
N PRO A 5 -10.60 14.28 -4.82
CA PRO A 5 -9.69 14.08 -3.70
C PRO A 5 -10.26 14.51 -2.35
N GLN A 6 -11.03 15.59 -2.32
CA GLN A 6 -11.63 16.15 -1.09
C GLN A 6 -12.75 15.25 -0.54
N THR A 7 -13.61 14.70 -1.44
CA THR A 7 -14.66 13.76 -1.01
C THR A 7 -14.05 12.46 -0.49
N LEU A 8 -13.02 11.94 -1.16
CA LEU A 8 -12.32 10.74 -0.72
C LEU A 8 -11.55 10.93 0.60
N GLU A 9 -10.95 12.11 0.84
CA GLU A 9 -10.35 12.41 2.14
C GLU A 9 -11.39 12.36 3.26
N LYS A 10 -12.57 12.91 3.01
CA LYS A 10 -13.69 12.83 3.97
C LYS A 10 -14.13 11.38 4.18
N ASP A 11 -14.27 10.60 3.11
CA ASP A 11 -14.63 9.18 3.20
C ASP A 11 -13.60 8.38 4.03
N VAL A 12 -12.30 8.66 3.85
CA VAL A 12 -11.24 8.07 4.67
C VAL A 12 -11.41 8.45 6.14
N ARG A 13 -11.64 9.73 6.46
CA ARG A 13 -11.87 10.19 7.84
C ARG A 13 -13.08 9.52 8.48
N ASP A 14 -14.16 9.39 7.74
CA ASP A 14 -15.42 8.81 8.23
C ASP A 14 -15.31 7.28 8.45
N ASN A 15 -14.47 6.57 7.68
CA ASN A 15 -14.40 5.12 7.67
C ASN A 15 -13.16 4.52 8.36
N LEU A 16 -12.06 5.26 8.54
CA LEU A 16 -10.80 4.72 9.04
C LEU A 16 -10.95 3.92 10.33
N LEU A 17 -11.57 4.50 11.34
CA LEU A 17 -11.75 3.87 12.65
C LEU A 17 -12.88 2.82 12.68
N LEU A 18 -13.74 2.80 11.68
CA LEU A 18 -14.73 1.73 11.50
C LEU A 18 -14.04 0.48 10.95
N LEU A 19 -13.06 0.66 10.07
CA LEU A 19 -12.37 -0.42 9.39
C LEU A 19 -11.13 -0.92 10.13
N TYR A 20 -10.41 -0.03 10.82
CA TYR A 20 -9.14 -0.34 11.49
C TYR A 20 -9.15 0.06 12.96
N ASP A 21 -8.33 -0.62 13.76
CA ASP A 21 -8.16 -0.35 15.18
C ASP A 21 -6.96 0.59 15.41
N PHE A 22 -7.15 1.86 15.04
CA PHE A 22 -6.15 2.91 15.20
C PHE A 22 -6.57 3.94 16.25
N ASP A 23 -5.61 4.76 16.68
CA ASP A 23 -5.87 5.92 17.54
C ASP A 23 -6.78 6.91 16.80
N LYS A 24 -7.67 7.55 17.58
CA LYS A 24 -8.62 8.55 17.09
C LYS A 24 -8.01 9.92 16.83
N ASP A 25 -6.80 10.19 17.33
CA ASP A 25 -6.09 11.47 17.15
C ASP A 25 -5.13 11.33 15.96
N TYR A 26 -5.64 11.63 14.78
CA TYR A 26 -4.89 11.50 13.54
C TYR A 26 -5.20 12.62 12.55
N ASP A 27 -4.26 12.85 11.62
CA ASP A 27 -4.42 13.68 10.45
C ASP A 27 -4.34 12.85 9.15
N VAL A 28 -5.03 13.31 8.10
CA VAL A 28 -5.09 12.67 6.78
C VAL A 28 -4.57 13.63 5.75
N LYS A 29 -3.58 13.19 4.96
CA LYS A 29 -3.00 13.98 3.87
C LYS A 29 -2.95 13.18 2.59
N LEU A 30 -3.51 13.73 1.51
CA LEU A 30 -3.38 13.15 0.17
C LEU A 30 -1.91 13.17 -0.27
N LEU A 31 -1.37 12.02 -0.69
CA LEU A 31 -0.04 11.90 -1.29
C LEU A 31 -0.10 11.79 -2.82
N LYS A 32 -1.05 11.00 -3.34
CA LYS A 32 -1.14 10.73 -4.77
C LYS A 32 -2.57 10.43 -5.19
N TYR A 33 -2.93 10.91 -6.37
CA TYR A 33 -4.19 10.61 -7.04
C TYR A 33 -3.89 10.09 -8.45
N SER A 34 -3.93 8.77 -8.64
CA SER A 34 -3.69 8.10 -9.93
C SER A 34 -4.54 6.83 -10.03
N GLU A 35 -3.98 5.71 -10.45
CA GLU A 35 -4.60 4.36 -10.42
C GLU A 35 -5.05 3.97 -9.02
N ASN A 36 -4.25 4.31 -8.01
CA ASN A 36 -4.64 4.27 -6.61
C ASN A 36 -4.73 5.70 -6.07
N VAL A 37 -5.63 5.92 -5.12
CA VAL A 37 -5.64 7.15 -4.33
C VAL A 37 -4.95 6.85 -3.00
N ILE A 38 -3.90 7.60 -2.69
CA ILE A 38 -2.99 7.31 -1.59
C ILE A 38 -3.03 8.44 -0.58
N PHE A 39 -3.36 8.10 0.66
CA PHE A 39 -3.36 9.02 1.79
C PHE A 39 -2.32 8.60 2.82
N LYS A 40 -1.57 9.56 3.36
CA LYS A 40 -0.78 9.39 4.57
C LYS A 40 -1.67 9.70 5.76
N ILE A 41 -1.70 8.78 6.73
CA ILE A 41 -2.36 8.96 8.02
C ILE A 41 -1.26 9.14 9.06
N THR A 42 -1.27 10.27 9.75
CA THR A 42 -0.29 10.59 10.79
C THR A 42 -0.98 10.60 12.13
N PHE A 43 -0.51 9.78 13.06
CA PHE A 43 -0.99 9.71 14.43
C PHE A 43 -0.11 10.56 15.35
N LYS A 44 -0.66 10.98 16.48
CA LYS A 44 0.06 11.77 17.46
C LYS A 44 1.17 10.98 18.17
N GLU A 45 0.91 9.72 18.51
CA GLU A 45 1.77 8.89 19.34
C GLU A 45 2.17 7.55 18.67
N ALA A 46 1.81 7.35 17.39
CA ALA A 46 2.11 6.14 16.65
C ALA A 46 2.81 6.46 15.32
N PHE A 47 3.43 5.44 14.73
CA PHE A 47 4.04 5.56 13.40
C PHE A 47 2.97 5.84 12.34
N PRO A 48 3.29 6.68 11.34
CA PRO A 48 2.37 6.96 10.26
C PRO A 48 2.12 5.72 9.39
N VAL A 49 0.96 5.68 8.78
CA VAL A 49 0.57 4.64 7.82
C VAL A 49 0.14 5.25 6.50
N VAL A 50 0.05 4.41 5.48
CA VAL A 50 -0.47 4.76 4.16
C VAL A 50 -1.76 3.99 3.91
N LEU A 51 -2.85 4.70 3.68
CA LEU A 51 -4.09 4.12 3.20
C LEU A 51 -4.16 4.24 1.67
N ARG A 52 -4.39 3.11 1.01
CA ARG A 52 -4.56 3.02 -0.45
C ARG A 52 -6.01 2.69 -0.75
N ILE A 53 -6.66 3.55 -1.53
CA ILE A 53 -7.94 3.25 -2.15
C ILE A 53 -7.65 2.67 -3.52
N HIS A 54 -8.06 1.41 -3.73
CA HIS A 54 -7.94 0.72 -5.01
C HIS A 54 -9.12 1.09 -5.90
N ARG A 55 -8.83 1.83 -6.97
CA ARG A 55 -9.88 2.28 -7.89
C ARG A 55 -10.44 1.11 -8.68
N PRO A 56 -11.77 1.02 -8.83
CA PRO A 56 -12.40 -0.03 -9.62
C PRO A 56 -11.90 -0.07 -11.07
N GLY A 57 -11.79 -1.28 -11.61
CA GLY A 57 -11.41 -1.50 -13.01
C GLY A 57 -9.90 -1.55 -13.29
N TYR A 58 -9.03 -1.32 -12.29
CA TYR A 58 -7.58 -1.47 -12.45
C TYR A 58 -7.09 -2.84 -12.02
N HIS A 59 -7.59 -3.34 -10.88
CA HIS A 59 -7.23 -4.64 -10.32
C HIS A 59 -8.47 -5.37 -9.81
N ASN A 60 -8.49 -6.69 -9.93
CA ASN A 60 -9.46 -7.53 -9.26
C ASN A 60 -8.99 -7.89 -7.83
N ILE A 61 -9.88 -8.49 -7.04
CA ILE A 61 -9.57 -8.80 -5.64
C ILE A 61 -8.45 -9.84 -5.51
N GLU A 62 -8.40 -10.81 -6.41
CA GLU A 62 -7.39 -11.88 -6.42
C GLU A 62 -5.99 -11.33 -6.68
N GLU A 63 -5.88 -10.31 -7.53
CA GLU A 63 -4.61 -9.62 -7.80
C GLU A 63 -4.15 -8.83 -6.57
N LEU A 64 -5.06 -8.12 -5.89
CA LEU A 64 -4.75 -7.36 -4.68
C LEU A 64 -4.35 -8.29 -3.51
N GLU A 65 -5.07 -9.40 -3.32
CA GLU A 65 -4.71 -10.42 -2.33
C GLU A 65 -3.37 -11.08 -2.67
N GLY A 66 -3.12 -11.34 -3.95
CA GLY A 66 -1.85 -11.87 -4.44
C GLY A 66 -0.66 -10.94 -4.16
N GLU A 67 -0.82 -9.63 -4.33
CA GLU A 67 0.19 -8.62 -3.95
C GLU A 67 0.53 -8.71 -2.46
N ILE A 68 -0.49 -8.75 -1.60
CA ILE A 68 -0.32 -8.81 -0.15
C ILE A 68 0.38 -10.11 0.28
N LEU A 69 -0.04 -11.24 -0.27
CA LEU A 69 0.59 -12.53 0.01
C LEU A 69 2.07 -12.54 -0.42
N TRP A 70 2.37 -11.94 -1.55
CA TRP A 70 3.75 -11.86 -2.03
C TRP A 70 4.61 -10.96 -1.14
N MET A 71 4.09 -9.84 -0.65
CA MET A 71 4.78 -9.00 0.32
C MET A 71 5.12 -9.79 1.60
N ASP A 72 4.18 -10.58 2.10
CA ASP A 72 4.36 -11.43 3.30
C ASP A 72 5.44 -12.49 3.07
N GLU A 73 5.48 -13.11 1.89
CA GLU A 73 6.52 -14.07 1.51
C GLU A 73 7.90 -13.44 1.38
N ILE A 74 8.00 -12.24 0.79
CA ILE A 74 9.27 -11.52 0.69
C ILE A 74 9.81 -11.19 2.09
N HIS A 75 8.96 -10.74 3.01
CA HIS A 75 9.34 -10.49 4.40
C HIS A 75 9.88 -11.75 5.10
N ARG A 76 9.28 -12.91 4.82
CA ARG A 76 9.70 -14.17 5.41
C ARG A 76 11.00 -14.71 4.82
N ASP A 77 11.17 -14.57 3.50
CA ASP A 77 12.18 -15.28 2.71
C ASP A 77 13.42 -14.42 2.41
N THR A 78 13.37 -13.10 2.65
CA THR A 78 14.44 -12.15 2.31
C THR A 78 14.67 -11.13 3.44
N ASP A 79 15.76 -10.37 3.33
CA ASP A 79 16.06 -9.21 4.16
C ASP A 79 15.63 -7.88 3.50
N VAL A 80 14.81 -7.94 2.45
CA VAL A 80 14.29 -6.74 1.79
C VAL A 80 13.26 -6.06 2.68
N GLU A 81 13.50 -4.79 2.98
CA GLU A 81 12.56 -3.97 3.75
C GLU A 81 11.37 -3.59 2.88
N LEU A 82 10.19 -4.02 3.27
CA LEU A 82 8.91 -3.70 2.65
C LEU A 82 7.93 -3.12 3.68
N PRO A 83 6.91 -2.37 3.23
CA PRO A 83 5.83 -1.97 4.11
C PRO A 83 5.10 -3.18 4.70
N VAL A 84 4.75 -3.11 5.98
CA VAL A 84 3.89 -4.10 6.64
C VAL A 84 2.43 -3.78 6.32
N VAL A 85 1.65 -4.79 5.95
CA VAL A 85 0.20 -4.63 5.69
C VAL A 85 -0.57 -4.81 6.99
N TYR A 86 -1.45 -3.86 7.30
CA TYR A 86 -2.31 -3.91 8.50
C TYR A 86 -3.61 -4.65 8.21
N ARG A 87 -4.06 -5.44 9.18
CA ARG A 87 -5.38 -6.08 9.13
C ARG A 87 -6.44 -5.11 9.63
N GLY A 88 -7.60 -5.13 8.98
CA GLY A 88 -8.78 -4.45 9.49
C GLY A 88 -9.39 -5.17 10.70
N ARG A 89 -10.44 -4.59 11.26
CA ARG A 89 -11.15 -5.13 12.43
C ARG A 89 -11.78 -6.51 12.18
N ASP A 90 -12.09 -6.83 10.93
CA ASP A 90 -12.59 -8.15 10.51
C ASP A 90 -11.48 -9.19 10.31
N GLY A 91 -10.21 -8.82 10.53
CA GLY A 91 -9.04 -9.66 10.34
C GLY A 91 -8.53 -9.76 8.91
N ARG A 92 -9.20 -9.18 7.92
CA ARG A 92 -8.78 -9.17 6.53
C ARG A 92 -7.82 -8.02 6.25
N PHE A 93 -6.95 -8.18 5.26
CA PHE A 93 -6.06 -7.11 4.81
C PHE A 93 -6.77 -6.09 3.91
N LEU A 94 -7.64 -6.58 3.02
CA LEU A 94 -8.47 -5.72 2.18
C LEU A 94 -9.79 -5.45 2.88
N GLN A 95 -10.11 -4.18 3.03
CA GLN A 95 -11.36 -3.71 3.60
C GLN A 95 -12.23 -3.12 2.49
N LYS A 96 -13.55 -3.14 2.67
CA LYS A 96 -14.49 -2.48 1.78
C LYS A 96 -14.93 -1.15 2.35
N MET A 97 -14.95 -0.14 1.52
CA MET A 97 -15.44 1.20 1.84
C MET A 97 -16.42 1.66 0.77
N THR A 98 -17.50 2.29 1.17
CA THR A 98 -18.41 2.96 0.23
C THR A 98 -18.05 4.43 0.16
N THR A 99 -17.81 4.94 -1.04
CA THR A 99 -17.47 6.35 -1.27
C THR A 99 -18.71 7.24 -1.19
N PHE A 100 -18.50 8.55 -1.16
CA PHE A 100 -19.59 9.54 -1.20
C PHE A 100 -20.49 9.37 -2.43
N SER A 101 -19.92 8.99 -3.57
CA SER A 101 -20.69 8.69 -4.79
C SER A 101 -21.48 7.40 -4.75
N GLY A 102 -21.37 6.61 -3.66
CA GLY A 102 -22.05 5.33 -3.50
C GLY A 102 -21.32 4.16 -4.14
N GLU A 103 -20.08 4.34 -4.61
CA GLU A 103 -19.27 3.28 -5.21
C GLU A 103 -18.56 2.47 -4.13
N GLU A 104 -18.61 1.14 -4.22
CA GLU A 104 -17.86 0.24 -3.34
C GLU A 104 -16.43 0.10 -3.85
N VAL A 105 -15.45 0.37 -2.98
CA VAL A 105 -14.02 0.28 -3.28
C VAL A 105 -13.31 -0.59 -2.25
N TYR A 106 -12.20 -1.20 -2.66
CA TYR A 106 -11.29 -1.85 -1.72
C TYR A 106 -10.28 -0.84 -1.19
N VAL A 107 -9.93 -0.99 0.08
CA VAL A 107 -8.87 -0.21 0.73
C VAL A 107 -7.90 -1.13 1.44
N SER A 108 -6.64 -0.76 1.44
CA SER A 108 -5.59 -1.41 2.24
C SER A 108 -4.78 -0.37 2.99
N VAL A 109 -4.26 -0.76 4.14
CA VAL A 109 -3.36 0.08 4.93
C VAL A 109 -2.02 -0.61 5.09
N ILE A 110 -0.95 0.12 4.82
CA ILE A 110 0.44 -0.34 4.96
C ILE A 110 1.23 0.63 5.82
N SER A 111 2.34 0.18 6.42
CA SER A 111 3.24 1.08 7.14
C SER A 111 3.84 2.11 6.18
N PHE A 112 4.09 3.32 6.68
CA PHE A 112 4.79 4.35 5.92
C PHE A 112 6.30 4.11 6.02
N LEU A 113 6.96 3.98 4.89
CA LEU A 113 8.43 3.98 4.80
C LEU A 113 8.90 5.37 4.37
N GLU A 114 9.88 5.89 5.10
CA GLU A 114 10.53 7.15 4.71
C GLU A 114 11.51 6.90 3.58
N GLY A 115 11.66 7.89 2.70
CA GLY A 115 12.59 7.82 1.59
C GLY A 115 12.35 8.93 0.59
N SER A 116 13.31 9.08 -0.31
CA SER A 116 13.22 10.00 -1.45
C SER A 116 13.16 9.23 -2.76
N PRO A 117 12.41 9.72 -3.76
CA PRO A 117 12.40 9.13 -5.08
C PRO A 117 13.82 9.06 -5.67
N LEU A 118 14.18 7.92 -6.26
CA LEU A 118 15.51 7.73 -6.85
C LEU A 118 15.86 8.81 -7.87
N GLY A 119 14.87 9.31 -8.61
CA GLY A 119 15.07 10.38 -9.61
C GLY A 119 15.39 11.76 -9.01
N GLU A 120 15.27 11.95 -7.69
CA GLU A 120 15.66 13.18 -6.99
C GLU A 120 17.11 13.13 -6.49
N LEU A 121 17.71 11.95 -6.45
CA LEU A 121 19.10 11.73 -6.04
C LEU A 121 20.07 12.19 -7.14
N LYS A 122 21.27 12.59 -6.75
CA LYS A 122 22.33 13.09 -7.65
C LYS A 122 23.66 12.46 -7.32
N ASP A 123 24.54 12.44 -8.33
CA ASP A 123 25.93 12.06 -8.18
C ASP A 123 26.12 10.71 -7.45
N ASP A 124 26.94 10.68 -6.43
CA ASP A 124 27.27 9.47 -5.67
C ASP A 124 26.05 8.84 -4.96
N GLU A 125 25.07 9.65 -4.55
CA GLU A 125 23.83 9.16 -3.94
C GLU A 125 22.99 8.40 -4.97
N LEU A 126 22.91 8.90 -6.19
CA LEU A 126 22.21 8.22 -7.28
C LEU A 126 22.88 6.89 -7.62
N ILE A 127 24.23 6.86 -7.69
CA ILE A 127 24.97 5.63 -7.95
C ILE A 127 24.67 4.58 -6.88
N LYS A 128 24.78 4.94 -5.60
CA LYS A 128 24.44 4.05 -4.48
C LYS A 128 22.99 3.58 -4.51
N GLY A 129 22.07 4.49 -4.84
CA GLY A 129 20.65 4.15 -4.98
C GLY A 129 20.41 3.13 -6.10
N LEU A 130 21.09 3.26 -7.24
CA LEU A 130 21.01 2.31 -8.35
C LEU A 130 21.65 0.95 -8.00
N GLU A 131 22.77 0.94 -7.28
CA GLU A 131 23.37 -0.30 -6.76
C GLU A 131 22.40 -1.03 -5.81
N SER A 132 21.82 -0.32 -4.86
CA SER A 132 20.82 -0.88 -3.95
C SER A 132 19.58 -1.40 -4.68
N LEU A 133 19.09 -0.67 -5.67
CA LEU A 133 17.98 -1.13 -6.52
C LEU A 133 18.32 -2.42 -7.25
N GLY A 134 19.53 -2.54 -7.79
CA GLY A 134 20.02 -3.75 -8.44
C GLY A 134 20.07 -4.95 -7.49
N GLU A 135 20.57 -4.74 -6.27
CA GLU A 135 20.61 -5.76 -5.22
C GLU A 135 19.21 -6.23 -4.82
N ILE A 136 18.30 -5.29 -4.53
CA ILE A 136 16.90 -5.59 -4.19
C ILE A 136 16.23 -6.37 -5.32
N THR A 137 16.41 -5.92 -6.57
CA THR A 137 15.85 -6.59 -7.75
C THR A 137 16.36 -8.04 -7.85
N ALA A 138 17.65 -8.27 -7.64
CA ALA A 138 18.22 -9.62 -7.65
C ALA A 138 17.63 -10.51 -6.54
N LYS A 139 17.46 -9.99 -5.32
CA LYS A 139 16.83 -10.71 -4.21
C LYS A 139 15.39 -11.11 -4.53
N LEU A 140 14.60 -10.18 -5.10
CA LEU A 140 13.22 -10.46 -5.51
C LEU A 140 13.15 -11.50 -6.64
N HIS A 141 14.04 -11.44 -7.62
CA HIS A 141 14.12 -12.46 -8.67
C HIS A 141 14.46 -13.84 -8.11
N MET A 142 15.45 -13.93 -7.20
CA MET A 142 15.83 -15.19 -6.58
C MET A 142 14.69 -15.79 -5.74
N GLN A 143 13.99 -14.95 -4.98
CA GLN A 143 12.80 -15.36 -4.21
C GLN A 143 11.71 -15.90 -5.16
N SER A 144 11.44 -15.19 -6.28
CA SER A 144 10.42 -15.56 -7.24
C SER A 144 10.73 -16.86 -7.99
N ILE A 145 11.99 -17.16 -8.31
CA ILE A 145 12.40 -18.41 -8.96
C ILE A 145 12.12 -19.62 -8.07
N ASN A 146 12.33 -19.47 -6.77
CA ASN A 146 12.13 -20.53 -5.78
C ASN A 146 10.65 -20.70 -5.38
N ARG A 147 9.78 -19.88 -5.90
CA ARG A 147 8.35 -19.88 -5.61
C ARG A 147 7.61 -20.77 -6.60
N ASP A 148 7.02 -21.87 -6.16
CA ASP A 148 6.28 -22.81 -7.01
C ASP A 148 5.04 -22.23 -7.70
N LYS A 149 4.53 -21.07 -7.21
CA LYS A 149 3.41 -20.34 -7.82
C LYS A 149 3.42 -18.86 -7.41
N ILE A 150 4.00 -18.01 -8.21
CA ILE A 150 3.48 -16.64 -8.29
C ILE A 150 2.11 -16.78 -8.95
N GLY A 151 1.06 -16.26 -8.30
CA GLY A 151 -0.30 -16.39 -8.79
C GLY A 151 -0.37 -16.07 -10.27
N ARG A 152 -0.49 -17.12 -11.08
CA ARG A 152 -0.95 -16.95 -12.45
C ARG A 152 -2.41 -16.58 -12.30
N ALA A 153 -2.73 -15.31 -12.58
CA ALA A 153 -4.07 -15.01 -13.01
C ALA A 153 -4.41 -16.07 -14.08
N HIS A 154 -5.39 -16.90 -13.79
CA HIS A 154 -5.87 -17.84 -14.77
C HIS A 154 -6.45 -17.01 -15.90
N VAL A 155 -5.77 -17.02 -17.03
CA VAL A 155 -6.32 -16.60 -18.31
C VAL A 155 -7.42 -17.56 -18.69
#